data_eb1513fe2b7eaa3b6e47c7a61c8fe3a5
#
_entry.id   eb1513fe2b7eaa3b6e47c7a61c8fe3a5
#
_cell.length_a   1.000
_cell.length_b   1.000
_cell.length_c   1.000
_cell.angle_alpha   90.00
_cell.angle_beta   90.00
_cell.angle_gamma   90.00
#
_symmetry.space_group_name_H-M   'P 1'
#
loop_
_entity.id
_entity.type
_entity.pdbx_description
1 polymer ?
#
loop_
_entity_poly.entity_id
_entity_poly.type
_entity_poly.pdbx_seq_one_letter_code
_entity_poly.pdbx_strand_id
1 'polypeptide(L)'
;TAITQKPKIDSPLYIYIPRAIQPVISKEDLAEIIGEHREWENSIYILTSKAKEYMSDNKFLEAAEIWKELSQKVENEKYYIQQQAFCIYKSKSPSILAALTDALTIIEPIKDACDTETTGILGAINKCLWIETRDASYLDRAIASYSKGWNLYKDYYTGENYALCLLEMAN
;
A
#
# COMPACT_ATOMS: atom_id res chain seq x y z
N THR A 1 4.97 -26.55 -13.75
CA THR A 1 4.30 -26.07 -12.52
C THR A 1 5.21 -25.04 -11.90
N ALA A 2 4.86 -23.77 -12.02
CA ALA A 2 5.63 -22.69 -11.45
C ALA A 2 5.60 -22.77 -9.90
N ILE A 3 6.77 -22.72 -9.29
CA ILE A 3 6.89 -22.70 -7.84
C ILE A 3 6.58 -21.26 -7.39
N THR A 4 5.38 -21.07 -6.88
CA THR A 4 4.87 -19.77 -6.39
C THR A 4 5.11 -19.56 -4.89
N GLN A 5 6.21 -20.02 -4.33
CA GLN A 5 6.57 -19.65 -2.97
C GLN A 5 7.54 -18.47 -2.98
N LYS A 6 7.13 -17.34 -2.38
CA LYS A 6 8.07 -16.24 -2.06
C LYS A 6 9.17 -16.83 -1.18
N PRO A 7 10.45 -16.74 -1.55
CA PRO A 7 11.53 -17.21 -0.69
C PRO A 7 11.55 -16.37 0.60
N LYS A 8 11.69 -17.04 1.74
CA LYS A 8 12.05 -16.35 3.00
C LYS A 8 13.45 -15.78 2.83
N ILE A 9 13.76 -14.68 3.51
CA ILE A 9 15.05 -13.97 3.45
C ILE A 9 16.27 -14.90 3.63
N ASP A 10 16.11 -16.03 4.35
CA ASP A 10 17.13 -17.05 4.57
C ASP A 10 17.00 -18.29 3.68
N SER A 11 16.09 -18.26 2.70
CA SER A 11 15.91 -19.41 1.81
C SER A 11 16.83 -19.27 0.59
N PRO A 12 17.49 -20.34 0.14
CA PRO A 12 18.27 -20.29 -1.09
C PRO A 12 17.37 -19.91 -2.27
N LEU A 13 17.80 -18.97 -3.08
CA LEU A 13 17.11 -18.58 -4.30
C LEU A 13 17.16 -19.76 -5.28
N TYR A 14 16.00 -20.38 -5.54
CA TYR A 14 15.89 -21.42 -6.55
C TYR A 14 15.51 -20.79 -7.88
N ILE A 15 16.48 -20.60 -8.76
CA ILE A 15 16.24 -20.20 -10.15
C ILE A 15 16.02 -21.49 -10.95
N TYR A 16 14.79 -21.71 -11.42
CA TYR A 16 14.52 -22.78 -12.38
C TYR A 16 14.91 -22.33 -13.79
N ILE A 17 16.02 -22.82 -14.26
CA ILE A 17 16.45 -22.64 -15.66
C ILE A 17 15.98 -23.84 -16.46
N PRO A 18 15.06 -23.68 -17.44
CA PRO A 18 14.67 -24.78 -18.31
C PRO A 18 15.89 -25.39 -18.99
N ARG A 19 15.90 -26.72 -19.12
CA ARG A 19 17.04 -27.47 -19.65
C ARG A 19 17.54 -27.01 -21.03
N ALA A 20 16.65 -26.43 -21.83
CA ALA A 20 16.96 -25.86 -23.15
C ALA A 20 17.74 -24.53 -23.08
N ILE A 21 17.75 -23.84 -21.93
CA ILE A 21 18.40 -22.54 -21.72
C ILE A 21 19.68 -22.68 -20.88
N GLN A 22 19.87 -23.82 -20.21
CA GLN A 22 21.06 -24.08 -19.36
C GLN A 22 22.43 -23.88 -20.02
N PRO A 23 22.61 -24.10 -21.32
CA PRO A 23 23.91 -23.84 -21.98
C PRO A 23 24.19 -22.37 -22.23
N VAL A 24 23.24 -21.47 -22.01
CA VAL A 24 23.30 -20.06 -22.44
C VAL A 24 23.77 -19.13 -21.31
N ILE A 25 23.69 -19.58 -20.06
CA ILE A 25 24.08 -18.75 -18.89
C ILE A 25 25.33 -19.37 -18.24
N SER A 26 26.41 -18.62 -18.18
CA SER A 26 27.63 -19.02 -17.48
C SER A 26 27.42 -19.05 -15.96
N LYS A 27 28.30 -19.74 -15.22
CA LYS A 27 28.25 -19.70 -13.74
C LYS A 27 28.55 -18.31 -13.20
N GLU A 28 29.39 -17.57 -13.90
CA GLU A 28 29.81 -16.21 -13.60
C GLU A 28 28.62 -15.25 -13.78
N ASP A 29 27.93 -15.29 -14.92
CA ASP A 29 26.73 -14.50 -15.19
C ASP A 29 25.62 -14.80 -14.16
N LEU A 30 25.45 -16.07 -13.79
CA LEU A 30 24.47 -16.47 -12.78
C LEU A 30 24.82 -15.92 -11.40
N ALA A 31 26.11 -15.89 -11.03
CA ALA A 31 26.56 -15.35 -9.76
C ALA A 31 26.36 -13.82 -9.69
N GLU A 32 26.59 -13.12 -10.82
CA GLU A 32 26.35 -11.69 -10.96
C GLU A 32 24.85 -11.35 -10.79
N ILE A 33 23.97 -12.04 -11.52
CA ILE A 33 22.50 -11.89 -11.40
C ILE A 33 22.03 -12.12 -9.95
N ILE A 34 22.55 -13.14 -9.27
CA ILE A 34 22.21 -13.41 -7.86
C ILE A 34 22.72 -12.29 -6.96
N GLY A 35 23.91 -11.75 -7.22
CA GLY A 35 24.47 -10.62 -6.48
C GLY A 35 23.62 -9.37 -6.60
N GLU A 36 23.28 -8.98 -7.82
CA GLU A 36 22.41 -7.82 -8.11
C GLU A 36 21.03 -7.96 -7.46
N HIS A 37 20.43 -9.16 -7.51
CA HIS A 37 19.14 -9.40 -6.88
C HIS A 37 19.19 -9.24 -5.36
N ARG A 38 20.25 -9.73 -4.70
CA ARG A 38 20.45 -9.55 -3.26
C ARG A 38 20.62 -8.08 -2.87
N GLU A 39 21.38 -7.32 -3.63
CA GLU A 39 21.57 -5.88 -3.40
C GLU A 39 20.24 -5.14 -3.54
N TRP A 40 19.44 -5.49 -4.54
CA TRP A 40 18.12 -4.93 -4.74
C TRP A 40 17.17 -5.25 -3.56
N GLU A 41 17.09 -6.52 -3.14
CA GLU A 41 16.26 -6.93 -1.98
C GLU A 41 16.69 -6.22 -0.69
N ASN A 42 18.00 -6.10 -0.44
CA ASN A 42 18.52 -5.36 0.71
C ASN A 42 18.14 -3.88 0.65
N SER A 43 18.19 -3.26 -0.52
CA SER A 43 17.78 -1.88 -0.73
C SER A 43 16.29 -1.67 -0.40
N ILE A 44 15.40 -2.56 -0.84
CA ILE A 44 13.96 -2.53 -0.53
C ILE A 44 13.72 -2.69 0.97
N TYR A 45 14.41 -3.63 1.62
CA TYR A 45 14.31 -3.84 3.06
C TYR A 45 14.72 -2.60 3.88
N ILE A 46 15.84 -1.98 3.53
CA ILE A 46 16.35 -0.78 4.21
C ILE A 46 15.37 0.39 4.05
N LEU A 47 14.89 0.64 2.84
CA LEU A 47 13.90 1.69 2.57
C LEU A 47 12.59 1.45 3.33
N THR A 48 12.08 0.23 3.30
CA THR A 48 10.86 -0.14 4.03
C THR A 48 11.00 0.07 5.53
N SER A 49 12.14 -0.32 6.10
CA SER A 49 12.42 -0.14 7.53
C SER A 49 12.50 1.33 7.91
N LYS A 50 13.18 2.15 7.10
CA LYS A 50 13.30 3.59 7.30
C LYS A 50 11.95 4.31 7.19
N ALA A 51 11.11 3.93 6.22
CA ALA A 51 9.77 4.49 6.10
C ALA A 51 8.91 4.20 7.34
N LYS A 52 8.97 2.97 7.86
CA LYS A 52 8.27 2.58 9.10
C LYS A 52 8.79 3.34 10.33
N GLU A 53 10.09 3.58 10.41
CA GLU A 53 10.69 4.41 11.46
C GLU A 53 10.15 5.84 11.40
N TYR A 54 10.12 6.47 10.22
CA TYR A 54 9.53 7.79 10.03
C TYR A 54 8.05 7.83 10.42
N MET A 55 7.27 6.79 10.08
CA MET A 55 5.87 6.70 10.51
C MET A 55 5.75 6.63 12.03
N SER A 56 6.60 5.88 12.73
CA SER A 56 6.61 5.79 14.19
C SER A 56 6.96 7.12 14.86
N ASP A 57 7.78 7.93 14.20
CA ASP A 57 8.16 9.28 14.63
C ASP A 57 7.14 10.36 14.21
N ASN A 58 6.03 9.99 13.59
CA ASN A 58 5.05 10.89 12.99
C ASN A 58 5.60 11.80 11.87
N LYS A 59 6.72 11.44 11.25
CA LYS A 59 7.31 12.11 10.09
C LYS A 59 6.67 11.57 8.81
N PHE A 60 5.38 11.87 8.65
CA PHE A 60 4.57 11.24 7.59
C PHE A 60 4.96 11.70 6.18
N LEU A 61 5.42 12.93 5.99
CA LEU A 61 5.87 13.38 4.66
C LEU A 61 7.12 12.66 4.22
N GLU A 62 8.11 12.54 5.10
CA GLU A 62 9.35 11.83 4.83
C GLU A 62 9.09 10.34 4.57
N ALA A 63 8.16 9.74 5.31
CA ALA A 63 7.73 8.37 5.06
C ALA A 63 7.06 8.22 3.69
N ALA A 64 6.18 9.17 3.31
CA ALA A 64 5.47 9.14 2.03
C ALA A 64 6.42 9.19 0.83
N GLU A 65 7.49 9.97 0.88
CA GLU A 65 8.50 10.02 -0.18
C GLU A 65 9.20 8.67 -0.37
N ILE A 66 9.53 7.97 0.73
CA ILE A 66 10.13 6.64 0.63
C ILE A 66 9.13 5.62 0.08
N TRP A 67 7.87 5.65 0.52
CA TRP A 67 6.84 4.76 -0.01
C TRP A 67 6.58 5.00 -1.49
N LYS A 68 6.65 6.26 -1.94
CA LYS A 68 6.60 6.62 -3.36
C LYS A 68 7.76 6.03 -4.15
N GLU A 69 8.99 6.14 -3.64
CA GLU A 69 10.16 5.52 -4.26
C GLU A 69 9.98 3.99 -4.36
N LEU A 70 9.52 3.35 -3.30
CA LEU A 70 9.27 1.91 -3.28
C LEU A 70 8.18 1.48 -4.27
N SER A 71 7.09 2.26 -4.40
CA SER A 71 6.03 1.97 -5.37
C SER A 71 6.48 2.05 -6.83
N GLN A 72 7.50 2.86 -7.10
CA GLN A 72 8.12 2.98 -8.43
C GLN A 72 9.15 1.88 -8.70
N LYS A 73 9.83 1.39 -7.65
CA LYS A 73 10.84 0.32 -7.76
C LYS A 73 10.23 -1.07 -7.87
N VAL A 74 9.08 -1.28 -7.25
CA VAL A 74 8.43 -2.60 -7.16
C VAL A 74 7.05 -2.51 -7.79
N GLU A 75 6.98 -2.87 -9.06
CA GLU A 75 5.72 -2.82 -9.80
C GLU A 75 4.67 -3.77 -9.20
N ASN A 76 3.42 -3.34 -9.26
CA ASN A 76 2.24 -4.10 -8.82
C ASN A 76 2.18 -4.43 -7.31
N GLU A 77 3.04 -3.83 -6.47
CA GLU A 77 2.96 -3.99 -5.02
C GLU A 77 2.06 -2.91 -4.41
N LYS A 78 0.79 -3.26 -4.21
CA LYS A 78 -0.24 -2.36 -3.67
C LYS A 78 0.10 -1.79 -2.30
N TYR A 79 0.82 -2.55 -1.48
CA TYR A 79 1.19 -2.15 -0.14
C TYR A 79 1.90 -0.79 -0.09
N TYR A 80 2.80 -0.52 -1.04
CA TYR A 80 3.53 0.75 -1.06
C TYR A 80 2.64 1.93 -1.42
N ILE A 81 1.69 1.73 -2.35
CA ILE A 81 0.68 2.75 -2.70
C ILE A 81 -0.24 3.03 -1.50
N GLN A 82 -0.68 1.99 -0.80
CA GLN A 82 -1.49 2.11 0.41
C GLN A 82 -0.76 2.92 1.49
N GLN A 83 0.49 2.57 1.78
CA GLN A 83 1.28 3.26 2.80
C GLN A 83 1.60 4.70 2.40
N GLN A 84 1.87 4.98 1.13
CA GLN A 84 2.05 6.34 0.62
C GLN A 84 0.78 7.17 0.85
N ALA A 85 -0.38 6.70 0.40
CA ALA A 85 -1.66 7.38 0.59
C ALA A 85 -1.97 7.61 2.08
N PHE A 86 -1.74 6.58 2.91
CA PHE A 86 -1.89 6.68 4.36
C PHE A 86 -1.02 7.79 4.95
N CYS A 87 0.26 7.84 4.59
CA CYS A 87 1.18 8.85 5.10
C CYS A 87 0.80 10.25 4.64
N ILE A 88 0.40 10.43 3.37
CA ILE A 88 -0.02 11.74 2.87
C ILE A 88 -1.23 12.26 3.63
N TYR A 89 -2.30 11.47 3.79
CA TYR A 89 -3.47 11.97 4.52
C TYR A 89 -3.19 12.23 6.02
N LYS A 90 -2.29 11.45 6.64
CA LYS A 90 -1.86 11.66 8.03
C LYS A 90 -1.00 12.90 8.20
N SER A 91 -0.24 13.30 7.20
CA SER A 91 0.62 14.47 7.25
C SER A 91 -0.14 15.78 7.43
N LYS A 92 -1.38 15.85 6.91
CA LYS A 92 -2.21 17.08 6.87
C LYS A 92 -1.53 18.27 6.21
N SER A 93 -0.52 18.05 5.38
CA SER A 93 0.31 19.09 4.77
C SER A 93 0.07 19.14 3.24
N PRO A 94 0.08 20.33 2.63
CA PRO A 94 0.20 21.67 3.20
C PRO A 94 -1.08 22.15 3.91
N SER A 95 -2.20 21.47 3.72
CA SER A 95 -3.46 21.64 4.43
C SER A 95 -4.18 20.29 4.53
N ILE A 96 -5.14 20.17 5.44
CA ILE A 96 -5.92 18.94 5.60
C ILE A 96 -6.60 18.55 4.27
N LEU A 97 -7.26 19.52 3.63
CA LEU A 97 -7.99 19.25 2.38
C LEU A 97 -7.05 18.86 1.23
N ALA A 98 -5.91 19.54 1.09
CA ALA A 98 -4.92 19.19 0.08
C ALA A 98 -4.38 17.76 0.31
N ALA A 99 -3.95 17.46 1.54
CA ALA A 99 -3.44 16.12 1.88
C ALA A 99 -4.46 15.01 1.61
N LEU A 100 -5.74 15.23 1.93
CA LEU A 100 -6.80 14.27 1.66
C LEU A 100 -7.04 14.08 0.16
N THR A 101 -7.02 15.16 -0.63
CA THR A 101 -7.20 15.12 -2.09
C THR A 101 -6.03 14.40 -2.76
N ASP A 102 -4.80 14.69 -2.34
CA ASP A 102 -3.60 14.05 -2.86
C ASP A 102 -3.59 12.55 -2.51
N ALA A 103 -3.93 12.20 -1.28
CA ALA A 103 -4.02 10.81 -0.85
C ALA A 103 -5.09 10.02 -1.63
N LEU A 104 -6.24 10.65 -1.93
CA LEU A 104 -7.28 10.04 -2.77
C LEU A 104 -6.77 9.79 -4.18
N THR A 105 -6.03 10.73 -4.76
CA THR A 105 -5.40 10.57 -6.08
C THR A 105 -4.37 9.44 -6.10
N ILE A 106 -3.57 9.30 -5.05
CA ILE A 106 -2.55 8.26 -4.93
C ILE A 106 -3.18 6.86 -4.87
N ILE A 107 -4.28 6.70 -4.13
CA ILE A 107 -4.90 5.38 -3.94
C ILE A 107 -5.87 5.00 -5.08
N GLU A 108 -6.28 5.94 -5.92
CA GLU A 108 -7.24 5.73 -7.02
C GLU A 108 -6.88 4.55 -7.95
N PRO A 109 -5.61 4.34 -8.36
CA PRO A 109 -5.25 3.22 -9.24
C PRO A 109 -5.58 1.83 -8.66
N ILE A 110 -5.68 1.72 -7.34
CA ILE A 110 -5.95 0.45 -6.64
C ILE A 110 -7.30 0.42 -5.91
N LYS A 111 -8.19 1.37 -6.16
CA LYS A 111 -9.49 1.51 -5.48
C LYS A 111 -10.38 0.27 -5.54
N ASP A 112 -10.24 -0.52 -6.60
CA ASP A 112 -11.02 -1.74 -6.81
C ASP A 112 -10.42 -2.97 -6.11
N ALA A 113 -9.24 -2.83 -5.50
CA ALA A 113 -8.65 -3.90 -4.73
C ALA A 113 -9.56 -4.31 -3.57
N CYS A 114 -9.80 -5.63 -3.50
CA CYS A 114 -10.67 -6.20 -2.48
C CYS A 114 -9.82 -6.67 -1.29
N ASP A 115 -9.19 -5.72 -0.58
CA ASP A 115 -8.46 -5.99 0.67
C ASP A 115 -8.85 -4.96 1.74
N THR A 116 -8.65 -5.33 3.00
CA THR A 116 -9.06 -4.52 4.16
C THR A 116 -8.31 -3.20 4.23
N GLU A 117 -7.04 -3.19 3.87
CA GLU A 117 -6.19 -2.00 3.92
C GLU A 117 -6.67 -0.95 2.92
N THR A 118 -6.85 -1.33 1.64
CA THR A 118 -7.36 -0.40 0.61
C THR A 118 -8.73 0.14 0.98
N THR A 119 -9.68 -0.73 1.39
CA THR A 119 -11.03 -0.30 1.75
C THR A 119 -11.03 0.58 3.00
N GLY A 120 -10.18 0.28 3.98
CA GLY A 120 -10.01 1.05 5.20
C GLY A 120 -9.46 2.45 4.93
N ILE A 121 -8.41 2.57 4.12
CA ILE A 121 -7.79 3.86 3.76
C ILE A 121 -8.74 4.72 2.93
N LEU A 122 -9.40 4.14 1.91
CA LEU A 122 -10.40 4.85 1.10
C LEU A 122 -11.56 5.36 1.96
N GLY A 123 -12.08 4.52 2.85
CA GLY A 123 -13.11 4.91 3.79
C GLY A 123 -12.68 6.07 4.69
N ALA A 124 -11.46 6.00 5.25
CA ALA A 124 -10.92 7.03 6.13
C ALA A 124 -10.72 8.37 5.41
N ILE A 125 -10.15 8.36 4.20
CA ILE A 125 -9.94 9.58 3.41
C ILE A 125 -11.30 10.22 3.07
N ASN A 126 -12.25 9.45 2.55
CA ASN A 126 -13.57 9.97 2.19
C ASN A 126 -14.35 10.47 3.42
N LYS A 127 -14.30 9.77 4.55
CA LYS A 127 -14.90 10.26 5.81
C LYS A 127 -14.29 11.59 6.24
N CYS A 128 -12.97 11.75 6.17
CA CYS A 128 -12.32 13.00 6.51
C CYS A 128 -12.68 14.12 5.50
N LEU A 129 -12.76 13.82 4.20
CA LEU A 129 -13.21 14.79 3.19
C LEU A 129 -14.64 15.28 3.46
N TRP A 130 -15.55 14.38 3.83
CA TRP A 130 -16.90 14.76 4.24
C TRP A 130 -16.88 15.66 5.49
N ILE A 131 -16.06 15.36 6.49
CA ILE A 131 -15.94 16.20 7.70
C ILE A 131 -15.47 17.63 7.35
N GLU A 132 -14.49 17.74 6.46
CA GLU A 132 -13.92 19.03 6.06
C GLU A 132 -14.81 19.84 5.13
N THR A 133 -15.51 19.16 4.19
CA THR A 133 -16.26 19.83 3.11
C THR A 133 -17.77 19.87 3.33
N ARG A 134 -18.29 18.95 4.13
CA ARG A 134 -19.74 18.67 4.28
C ARG A 134 -20.42 18.25 2.99
N ASP A 135 -19.67 17.80 2.00
CA ASP A 135 -20.21 17.23 0.78
C ASP A 135 -20.62 15.77 1.04
N ALA A 136 -21.94 15.52 0.98
CA ALA A 136 -22.53 14.19 1.24
C ALA A 136 -21.97 13.10 0.32
N SER A 137 -21.52 13.45 -0.89
CA SER A 137 -20.94 12.47 -1.82
C SER A 137 -19.71 11.75 -1.25
N TYR A 138 -18.94 12.41 -0.38
CA TYR A 138 -17.83 11.77 0.32
C TYR A 138 -18.30 10.84 1.43
N LEU A 139 -19.39 11.16 2.12
CA LEU A 139 -19.98 10.25 3.11
C LEU A 139 -20.48 8.97 2.43
N ASP A 140 -21.15 9.08 1.30
CA ASP A 140 -21.61 7.93 0.51
C ASP A 140 -20.43 7.02 0.10
N ARG A 141 -19.32 7.63 -0.37
CA ARG A 141 -18.10 6.88 -0.74
C ARG A 141 -17.43 6.23 0.47
N ALA A 142 -17.43 6.89 1.63
CA ALA A 142 -16.91 6.31 2.87
C ALA A 142 -17.73 5.09 3.29
N ILE A 143 -19.06 5.21 3.26
CA ILE A 143 -20.00 4.11 3.54
C ILE A 143 -19.76 2.94 2.59
N ALA A 144 -19.66 3.19 1.27
CA ALA A 144 -19.39 2.15 0.29
C ALA A 144 -18.07 1.41 0.54
N SER A 145 -17.00 2.16 0.86
CA SER A 145 -15.67 1.58 1.12
C SER A 145 -15.66 0.73 2.39
N TYR A 146 -16.18 1.26 3.49
CA TYR A 146 -16.23 0.53 4.77
C TYR A 146 -17.19 -0.66 4.72
N SER A 147 -18.35 -0.52 4.05
CA SER A 147 -19.29 -1.62 3.82
C SER A 147 -18.64 -2.77 3.04
N LYS A 148 -17.87 -2.45 1.98
CA LYS A 148 -17.11 -3.45 1.21
C LYS A 148 -16.13 -4.22 2.11
N GLY A 149 -15.31 -3.51 2.89
CA GLY A 149 -14.37 -4.12 3.83
C GLY A 149 -15.07 -5.00 4.86
N TRP A 150 -16.12 -4.48 5.53
CA TRP A 150 -16.90 -5.22 6.48
C TRP A 150 -17.55 -6.48 5.90
N ASN A 151 -18.16 -6.39 4.73
CA ASN A 151 -18.82 -7.53 4.11
C ASN A 151 -17.88 -8.65 3.73
N LEU A 152 -16.66 -8.30 3.28
CA LEU A 152 -15.66 -9.28 2.86
C LEU A 152 -14.92 -9.93 4.03
N TYR A 153 -14.57 -9.16 5.06
CA TYR A 153 -13.62 -9.60 6.09
C TYR A 153 -14.16 -9.61 7.50
N LYS A 154 -15.28 -8.91 7.76
CA LYS A 154 -15.88 -8.77 9.11
C LYS A 154 -14.87 -8.21 10.14
N ASP A 155 -13.93 -7.37 9.68
CA ASP A 155 -12.94 -6.78 10.58
C ASP A 155 -13.56 -5.63 11.41
N TYR A 156 -13.05 -5.47 12.62
CA TYR A 156 -13.55 -4.50 13.58
C TYR A 156 -13.48 -3.06 13.06
N TYR A 157 -12.35 -2.68 12.44
CA TYR A 157 -12.11 -1.30 12.01
C TYR A 157 -13.10 -0.84 10.94
N THR A 158 -13.29 -1.65 9.88
CA THR A 158 -14.24 -1.28 8.82
C THR A 158 -15.69 -1.36 9.32
N GLY A 159 -16.03 -2.31 10.19
CA GLY A 159 -17.36 -2.46 10.76
C GLY A 159 -17.77 -1.27 11.63
N GLU A 160 -16.91 -0.85 12.56
CA GLU A 160 -17.15 0.30 13.43
C GLU A 160 -17.32 1.60 12.63
N ASN A 161 -16.40 1.86 11.69
CA ASN A 161 -16.48 3.07 10.87
C ASN A 161 -17.67 3.05 9.92
N TYR A 162 -18.08 1.88 9.41
CA TYR A 162 -19.30 1.73 8.63
C TYR A 162 -20.54 2.13 9.44
N ALA A 163 -20.67 1.62 10.67
CA ALA A 163 -21.78 1.95 11.56
C ALA A 163 -21.81 3.45 11.91
N LEU A 164 -20.65 4.06 12.20
CA LEU A 164 -20.56 5.49 12.47
C LEU A 164 -20.99 6.33 11.25
N CYS A 165 -20.54 5.99 10.05
CA CYS A 165 -20.95 6.72 8.85
C CYS A 165 -22.45 6.58 8.56
N LEU A 166 -23.06 5.42 8.82
CA LEU A 166 -24.51 5.25 8.69
C LEU A 166 -25.28 6.10 9.71
N LEU A 167 -24.76 6.22 10.94
CA LEU A 167 -25.37 7.08 11.96
C LEU A 167 -25.33 8.55 11.53
N GLU A 168 -24.20 9.00 10.99
CA GLU A 168 -24.06 10.37 10.48
C GLU A 168 -24.97 10.67 9.27
N MET A 169 -25.21 9.67 8.43
CA MET A 169 -26.16 9.81 7.30
C MET A 169 -27.62 9.93 7.77
N ALA A 170 -27.94 9.35 8.94
CA ALA A 170 -29.32 9.35 9.48
C ALA A 170 -29.68 10.64 10.24
N ASN A 171 -28.69 11.47 10.56
CA ASN A 171 -28.85 12.74 11.29
C ASN A 171 -28.92 13.95 10.32
#